data_f5d04a7de20870e86f6f6380061fe1b5
#
_entry.id   f5d04a7de20870e86f6f6380061fe1b5
#
_cell.length_a   1.000
_cell.length_b   1.000
_cell.length_c   1.000
_cell.angle_alpha   90.00
_cell.angle_beta   90.00
_cell.angle_gamma   90.00
#
_symmetry.space_group_name_H-M   'P 1'
#
loop_
_entity.id
_entity.type
_entity.pdbx_description
1 polymer ?
#
loop_
_entity_poly.entity_id
_entity_poly.type
_entity_poly.pdbx_seq_one_letter_code
_entity_poly.pdbx_strand_id
1 'polypeptide(L)'
;MDGAAVLACKTRMYEIAQAGHIPVVSAMGNLPIVTDLVVDMEPFWGKIRSVSPWLEPGYVDPGEKEHVVAQKRMDVIHKESLCIMCGCCVSECNSMESDPDFLGPAALAKGMRFVGDPRDQATVERLQEYSGEHGIWDCTRCYFCQERCPKGVDPRDAIAKLGAEAMREGIDSDMGAKHAKWFVTSAKTTGWLRETELVPKTQGITKSVKEVKFAMGLLKKGKVPPPFPPHVAKHVEEARALYDLVKHDGEQGAAGIVQSEKALGRLEHHDDGGEAAERGPYGPGSFAKPYLPGEQENAE
;
A
#
# COMPACT_ATOMS: atom_id res chain seq x y z
N MET A 1 6.96 -22.18 3.72
CA MET A 1 8.14 -23.03 3.95
C MET A 1 8.95 -22.39 5.05
N ASP A 2 9.31 -23.11 6.09
CA ASP A 2 10.07 -22.63 7.25
C ASP A 2 9.55 -21.32 7.86
N GLY A 3 8.23 -21.23 8.00
CA GLY A 3 7.54 -20.05 8.52
C GLY A 3 7.40 -18.88 7.54
N ALA A 4 7.82 -19.02 6.29
CA ALA A 4 7.70 -17.97 5.29
C ALA A 4 6.89 -18.43 4.08
N ALA A 5 5.98 -17.57 3.58
CA ALA A 5 5.25 -17.84 2.35
C ALA A 5 6.18 -17.75 1.14
N VAL A 6 6.16 -18.81 0.35
CA VAL A 6 6.97 -18.91 -0.88
C VAL A 6 6.12 -19.40 -2.05
N LEU A 7 6.51 -19.05 -3.26
CA LEU A 7 5.86 -19.56 -4.45
C LEU A 7 6.40 -20.95 -4.78
N ALA A 8 5.62 -21.99 -4.51
CA ALA A 8 6.04 -23.38 -4.62
C ALA A 8 6.58 -23.75 -6.02
N CYS A 9 5.95 -23.25 -7.09
CA CYS A 9 6.37 -23.52 -8.46
C CYS A 9 7.69 -22.81 -8.87
N LYS A 10 8.19 -21.86 -8.05
CA LYS A 10 9.46 -21.16 -8.27
C LYS A 10 10.56 -21.64 -7.34
N THR A 11 10.21 -22.26 -6.20
CA THR A 11 11.15 -22.67 -5.17
C THR A 11 11.89 -23.93 -5.59
N ARG A 12 13.21 -23.86 -5.69
CA ARG A 12 14.05 -24.98 -6.11
C ARG A 12 14.44 -25.81 -4.90
N MET A 13 13.82 -26.97 -4.75
CA MET A 13 14.07 -27.86 -3.63
C MET A 13 15.52 -28.34 -3.52
N TYR A 14 16.22 -28.45 -4.64
CA TYR A 14 17.60 -28.89 -4.64
C TYR A 14 18.52 -27.85 -3.94
N GLU A 15 18.25 -26.55 -4.07
CA GLU A 15 19.02 -25.49 -3.40
C GLU A 15 18.85 -25.57 -1.87
N ILE A 16 17.65 -25.89 -1.41
CA ILE A 16 17.34 -26.10 0.01
C ILE A 16 18.03 -27.36 0.53
N ALA A 17 17.97 -28.45 -0.25
CA ALA A 17 18.59 -29.72 0.14
C ALA A 17 20.12 -29.66 0.22
N GLN A 18 20.77 -28.84 -0.62
CA GLN A 18 22.22 -28.63 -0.57
C GLN A 18 22.69 -28.00 0.74
N ALA A 19 21.86 -27.20 1.39
CA ALA A 19 22.16 -26.63 2.71
C ALA A 19 22.08 -27.65 3.86
N GLY A 20 21.75 -28.92 3.58
CA GLY A 20 21.58 -29.97 4.61
C GLY A 20 20.36 -29.76 5.51
N HIS A 21 19.47 -28.85 5.11
CA HIS A 21 18.25 -28.52 5.86
C HIS A 21 17.05 -29.32 5.32
N ILE A 22 16.24 -29.83 6.25
CA ILE A 22 14.95 -30.45 5.91
C ILE A 22 13.86 -29.37 6.08
N PRO A 23 13.30 -28.87 4.98
CA PRO A 23 12.32 -27.79 5.08
C PRO A 23 11.01 -28.26 5.69
N VAL A 24 10.44 -27.44 6.57
CA VAL A 24 9.07 -27.63 7.06
C VAL A 24 8.13 -26.92 6.10
N VAL A 25 7.21 -27.67 5.52
CA VAL A 25 6.17 -27.12 4.62
C VAL A 25 4.84 -27.14 5.36
N SER A 26 4.16 -26.00 5.40
CA SER A 26 2.84 -25.81 6.01
C SER A 26 1.86 -25.20 5.02
N ALA A 27 0.57 -25.31 5.30
CA ALA A 27 -0.47 -24.64 4.54
C ALA A 27 -0.31 -23.10 4.59
N MET A 28 -0.91 -22.41 3.61
CA MET A 28 -0.96 -20.96 3.60
C MET A 28 -1.72 -20.43 4.83
N GLY A 29 -1.18 -19.38 5.45
CA GLY A 29 -1.84 -18.66 6.54
C GLY A 29 -3.04 -17.84 6.08
N ASN A 30 -3.86 -17.39 7.02
CA ASN A 30 -5.04 -16.55 6.81
C ASN A 30 -6.12 -17.13 5.88
N LEU A 31 -6.06 -18.43 5.61
CA LEU A 31 -7.06 -19.17 4.84
C LEU A 31 -7.45 -20.44 5.58
N PRO A 32 -8.73 -20.85 5.53
CA PRO A 32 -9.18 -22.08 6.19
C PRO A 32 -8.49 -23.32 5.59
N ILE A 33 -7.96 -24.19 6.44
CA ILE A 33 -7.35 -25.45 6.00
C ILE A 33 -8.48 -26.48 5.77
N VAL A 34 -8.50 -27.06 4.57
CA VAL A 34 -9.42 -28.14 4.22
C VAL A 34 -8.81 -29.50 4.61
N THR A 35 -7.57 -29.73 4.18
CA THR A 35 -6.80 -30.94 4.54
C THR A 35 -5.32 -30.73 4.21
N ASP A 36 -4.43 -31.17 5.07
CA ASP A 36 -2.97 -31.06 4.91
C ASP A 36 -2.50 -29.67 4.47
N LEU A 37 -2.06 -29.54 3.23
CA LEU A 37 -1.59 -28.26 2.64
C LEU A 37 -2.67 -27.55 1.81
N VAL A 38 -3.85 -28.16 1.68
CA VAL A 38 -4.95 -27.61 0.87
C VAL A 38 -5.76 -26.64 1.71
N VAL A 39 -5.91 -25.42 1.23
CA VAL A 39 -6.71 -24.38 1.86
C VAL A 39 -7.94 -24.04 1.01
N ASP A 40 -8.98 -23.55 1.67
CA ASP A 40 -10.13 -22.98 0.98
C ASP A 40 -9.75 -21.58 0.45
N MET A 41 -9.77 -21.42 -0.87
CA MET A 41 -9.46 -20.16 -1.56
C MET A 41 -10.68 -19.25 -1.75
N GLU A 42 -11.88 -19.67 -1.38
CA GLU A 42 -13.08 -18.85 -1.61
C GLU A 42 -13.05 -17.51 -0.86
N PRO A 43 -12.57 -17.43 0.40
CA PRO A 43 -12.41 -16.13 1.07
C PRO A 43 -11.45 -15.20 0.32
N PHE A 44 -10.37 -15.73 -0.25
CA PHE A 44 -9.44 -14.95 -1.09
C PHE A 44 -10.14 -14.41 -2.34
N TRP A 45 -10.83 -15.27 -3.08
CA TRP A 45 -11.52 -14.86 -4.30
C TRP A 45 -12.69 -13.92 -4.02
N GLY A 46 -13.39 -14.11 -2.89
CA GLY A 46 -14.44 -13.22 -2.43
C GLY A 46 -13.94 -11.78 -2.29
N LYS A 47 -12.80 -11.60 -1.61
CA LYS A 47 -12.16 -10.28 -1.43
C LYS A 47 -11.62 -9.69 -2.74
N ILE A 48 -11.12 -10.54 -3.65
CA ILE A 48 -10.72 -10.06 -4.98
C ILE A 48 -11.94 -9.57 -5.76
N ARG A 49 -13.07 -10.27 -5.70
CA ARG A 49 -14.31 -9.84 -6.39
C ARG A 49 -14.91 -8.56 -5.79
N SER A 50 -14.81 -8.37 -4.47
CA SER A 50 -15.38 -7.21 -3.80
C SER A 50 -14.73 -5.88 -4.22
N VAL A 51 -13.50 -5.89 -4.72
CA VAL A 51 -12.86 -4.66 -5.24
C VAL A 51 -13.17 -4.39 -6.72
N SER A 52 -14.20 -5.04 -7.27
CA SER A 52 -14.65 -4.82 -8.65
C SER A 52 -13.48 -4.83 -9.66
N PRO A 53 -12.80 -5.99 -9.85
CA PRO A 53 -11.52 -6.08 -10.55
C PRO A 53 -11.68 -6.08 -12.08
N TRP A 54 -12.43 -5.15 -12.60
CA TRP A 54 -12.64 -4.91 -14.03
C TRP A 54 -12.61 -3.41 -14.31
N LEU A 55 -12.38 -3.06 -15.57
CA LEU A 55 -12.34 -1.69 -16.02
C LEU A 55 -13.77 -1.17 -16.19
N GLU A 56 -14.03 0.02 -15.68
CA GLU A 56 -15.24 0.81 -15.95
C GLU A 56 -14.85 1.95 -16.92
N PRO A 57 -14.81 1.69 -18.23
CA PRO A 57 -14.33 2.65 -19.19
C PRO A 57 -15.35 3.76 -19.38
N GLY A 58 -14.85 4.98 -19.63
CA GLY A 58 -15.67 6.07 -20.10
C GLY A 58 -16.23 5.83 -21.49
N TYR A 59 -17.08 6.75 -21.94
CA TYR A 59 -17.60 6.74 -23.29
C TYR A 59 -16.45 6.79 -24.30
N VAL A 60 -16.47 5.88 -25.24
CA VAL A 60 -15.58 5.86 -26.42
C VAL A 60 -16.40 6.26 -27.62
N ASP A 61 -15.92 7.23 -28.40
CA ASP A 61 -16.57 7.59 -29.64
C ASP A 61 -16.62 6.34 -30.57
N PRO A 62 -17.77 5.98 -31.18
CA PRO A 62 -17.85 4.84 -32.10
C PRO A 62 -16.88 4.86 -33.26
N GLY A 63 -16.25 6.00 -33.56
CA GLY A 63 -15.18 6.15 -34.54
C GLY A 63 -13.80 5.73 -34.02
N GLU A 64 -13.59 5.67 -32.73
CA GLU A 64 -12.33 5.25 -32.11
C GLU A 64 -12.29 3.73 -31.92
N LYS A 65 -11.17 3.11 -32.34
CA LYS A 65 -10.99 1.66 -32.25
C LYS A 65 -10.38 1.20 -30.94
N GLU A 66 -9.65 2.10 -30.25
CA GLU A 66 -8.92 1.78 -29.03
C GLU A 66 -8.69 3.03 -28.16
N HIS A 67 -8.49 2.81 -26.86
CA HIS A 67 -8.00 3.85 -25.97
C HIS A 67 -6.48 3.95 -26.05
N VAL A 68 -5.97 4.98 -26.67
CA VAL A 68 -4.53 5.25 -26.70
C VAL A 68 -4.10 5.83 -25.35
N VAL A 69 -3.19 5.14 -24.68
CA VAL A 69 -2.64 5.56 -23.37
C VAL A 69 -1.13 5.69 -23.47
N ALA A 70 -0.62 6.86 -23.06
CA ALA A 70 0.82 7.08 -23.02
C ALA A 70 1.51 6.11 -22.05
N GLN A 71 2.68 5.58 -22.45
CA GLN A 71 3.43 4.60 -21.64
C GLN A 71 3.66 5.08 -20.21
N LYS A 72 4.03 6.34 -20.00
CA LYS A 72 4.25 6.93 -18.68
C LYS A 72 3.04 6.78 -17.74
N ARG A 73 1.82 6.79 -18.28
CA ARG A 73 0.59 6.60 -17.48
C ARG A 73 0.36 5.13 -17.16
N MET A 74 0.71 4.23 -18.09
CA MET A 74 0.67 2.79 -17.84
C MET A 74 1.70 2.36 -16.80
N ASP A 75 2.83 3.05 -16.71
CA ASP A 75 3.89 2.77 -15.73
C ASP A 75 3.39 2.93 -14.28
N VAL A 76 2.39 3.78 -14.04
CA VAL A 76 1.78 3.99 -12.72
C VAL A 76 1.18 2.70 -12.15
N ILE A 77 0.58 1.87 -13.03
CA ILE A 77 -0.09 0.62 -12.65
C ILE A 77 0.70 -0.63 -13.03
N HIS A 78 1.92 -0.46 -13.52
CA HIS A 78 2.73 -1.57 -14.03
C HIS A 78 2.97 -2.63 -12.95
N LYS A 79 3.41 -2.23 -11.76
CA LYS A 79 3.70 -3.17 -10.66
C LYS A 79 2.46 -3.95 -10.25
N GLU A 80 1.33 -3.28 -10.07
CA GLU A 80 0.06 -3.88 -9.67
C GLU A 80 -0.46 -4.87 -10.74
N SER A 81 -0.15 -4.62 -12.02
CA SER A 81 -0.51 -5.52 -13.13
C SER A 81 0.28 -6.84 -13.16
N LEU A 82 1.45 -6.90 -12.50
CA LEU A 82 2.26 -8.12 -12.41
C LEU A 82 1.68 -9.19 -11.46
N CYS A 83 0.60 -8.89 -10.75
CA CYS A 83 0.01 -9.80 -9.77
C CYS A 83 -0.50 -11.09 -10.42
N ILE A 84 0.00 -12.24 -9.96
CA ILE A 84 -0.38 -13.59 -10.41
C ILE A 84 -1.38 -14.29 -9.47
N MET A 85 -1.93 -13.58 -8.49
CA MET A 85 -2.92 -14.10 -7.54
C MET A 85 -2.44 -15.32 -6.73
N CYS A 86 -1.15 -15.38 -6.38
CA CYS A 86 -0.54 -16.52 -5.68
C CYS A 86 -0.88 -16.61 -4.18
N GLY A 87 -1.42 -15.55 -3.56
CA GLY A 87 -1.80 -15.53 -2.15
C GLY A 87 -0.65 -15.37 -1.13
N CYS A 88 0.63 -15.32 -1.55
CA CYS A 88 1.76 -15.20 -0.60
C CYS A 88 1.64 -13.96 0.32
N CYS A 89 1.17 -12.85 -0.21
CA CYS A 89 0.96 -11.62 0.56
C CYS A 89 -0.20 -11.71 1.56
N VAL A 90 -1.21 -12.52 1.25
CA VAL A 90 -2.35 -12.80 2.14
C VAL A 90 -1.93 -13.73 3.27
N SER A 91 -1.18 -14.78 2.94
CA SER A 91 -0.64 -15.74 3.91
C SER A 91 0.15 -15.09 5.04
N GLU A 92 0.86 -14.00 4.77
CA GLU A 92 1.74 -13.32 5.73
C GLU A 92 1.13 -12.02 6.29
N CYS A 93 -0.15 -11.76 6.05
CA CYS A 93 -0.75 -10.50 6.45
C CYS A 93 -1.18 -10.49 7.92
N ASN A 94 -0.47 -9.71 8.75
CA ASN A 94 -0.80 -9.54 10.17
C ASN A 94 -2.15 -8.86 10.39
N SER A 95 -2.56 -7.95 9.51
CA SER A 95 -3.88 -7.33 9.61
C SER A 95 -4.99 -8.35 9.41
N MET A 96 -4.84 -9.28 8.44
CA MET A 96 -5.82 -10.34 8.20
C MET A 96 -5.84 -11.41 9.31
N GLU A 97 -4.70 -11.62 9.99
CA GLU A 97 -4.65 -12.51 11.16
C GLU A 97 -5.45 -11.94 12.33
N SER A 98 -5.44 -10.61 12.49
CA SER A 98 -6.16 -9.90 13.56
C SER A 98 -7.61 -9.61 13.21
N ASP A 99 -7.88 -9.34 11.94
CA ASP A 99 -9.17 -9.03 11.36
C ASP A 99 -9.37 -9.80 10.05
N PRO A 100 -10.03 -10.96 10.09
CA PRO A 100 -10.31 -11.77 8.91
C PRO A 100 -11.17 -11.08 7.86
N ASP A 101 -11.91 -10.03 8.22
CA ASP A 101 -12.75 -9.26 7.29
C ASP A 101 -11.96 -8.20 6.52
N PHE A 102 -10.75 -7.83 6.96
CA PHE A 102 -9.88 -6.92 6.22
C PHE A 102 -9.72 -7.37 4.75
N LEU A 103 -9.92 -6.45 3.82
CA LEU A 103 -9.86 -6.72 2.36
C LEU A 103 -8.55 -7.41 1.95
N GLY A 104 -7.46 -7.06 2.61
CA GLY A 104 -6.18 -7.69 2.42
C GLY A 104 -5.33 -7.12 1.28
N PRO A 105 -4.03 -7.45 1.28
CA PRO A 105 -3.06 -6.85 0.39
C PRO A 105 -3.27 -7.21 -1.08
N ALA A 106 -3.77 -8.41 -1.40
CA ALA A 106 -3.99 -8.83 -2.78
C ALA A 106 -5.16 -8.09 -3.43
N ALA A 107 -6.30 -7.97 -2.70
CA ALA A 107 -7.48 -7.27 -3.17
C ALA A 107 -7.19 -5.77 -3.35
N LEU A 108 -6.57 -5.14 -2.35
CA LEU A 108 -6.25 -3.71 -2.42
C LEU A 108 -5.21 -3.39 -3.49
N ALA A 109 -4.18 -4.23 -3.70
CA ALA A 109 -3.27 -4.05 -4.82
C ALA A 109 -3.99 -4.20 -6.17
N LYS A 110 -4.95 -5.13 -6.27
CA LYS A 110 -5.81 -5.24 -7.45
C LYS A 110 -6.70 -4.02 -7.62
N GLY A 111 -7.28 -3.47 -6.54
CA GLY A 111 -8.03 -2.22 -6.56
C GLY A 111 -7.20 -1.04 -7.06
N MET A 112 -5.96 -0.88 -6.57
CA MET A 112 -5.04 0.16 -7.03
C MET A 112 -4.75 0.07 -8.53
N ARG A 113 -4.68 -1.14 -9.10
CA ARG A 113 -4.51 -1.36 -10.53
C ARG A 113 -5.60 -0.62 -11.34
N PHE A 114 -6.84 -0.56 -10.84
CA PHE A 114 -7.95 0.10 -11.54
C PHE A 114 -8.07 1.58 -11.15
N VAL A 115 -7.89 1.93 -9.88
CA VAL A 115 -7.85 3.33 -9.43
C VAL A 115 -6.79 4.14 -10.16
N GLY A 116 -5.62 3.55 -10.42
CA GLY A 116 -4.54 4.19 -11.16
C GLY A 116 -4.65 4.07 -12.69
N ASP A 117 -5.63 3.34 -13.22
CA ASP A 117 -5.80 3.18 -14.68
C ASP A 117 -6.45 4.43 -15.28
N PRO A 118 -5.80 5.10 -16.22
CA PRO A 118 -6.33 6.32 -16.81
C PRO A 118 -7.62 6.14 -17.61
N ARG A 119 -7.98 4.91 -17.93
CA ARG A 119 -9.19 4.54 -18.67
C ARG A 119 -10.38 4.29 -17.75
N ASP A 120 -10.14 4.10 -16.44
CA ASP A 120 -11.20 3.85 -15.44
C ASP A 120 -11.87 5.15 -15.02
N GLN A 121 -13.21 5.16 -14.99
CA GLN A 121 -14.01 6.32 -14.61
C GLN A 121 -14.59 6.20 -13.19
N ALA A 122 -14.47 5.04 -12.54
CA ALA A 122 -15.04 4.76 -11.23
C ALA A 122 -14.05 5.02 -10.07
N THR A 123 -13.03 5.87 -10.28
CA THR A 123 -11.95 6.11 -9.29
C THR A 123 -12.51 6.54 -7.92
N VAL A 124 -13.43 7.52 -7.89
CA VAL A 124 -13.95 8.07 -6.64
C VAL A 124 -14.84 7.06 -5.92
N GLU A 125 -15.69 6.37 -6.64
CA GLU A 125 -16.58 5.33 -6.12
C GLU A 125 -15.75 4.18 -5.50
N ARG A 126 -14.73 3.74 -6.20
CA ARG A 126 -13.79 2.71 -5.70
C ARG A 126 -13.09 3.17 -4.42
N LEU A 127 -12.58 4.41 -4.38
CA LEU A 127 -11.90 4.94 -3.21
C LEU A 127 -12.85 5.07 -2.01
N GLN A 128 -14.12 5.43 -2.24
CA GLN A 128 -15.14 5.46 -1.19
C GLN A 128 -15.39 4.06 -0.61
N GLU A 129 -15.54 3.06 -1.48
CA GLU A 129 -15.74 1.67 -1.09
C GLU A 129 -14.53 1.12 -0.32
N TYR A 130 -13.31 1.33 -0.82
CA TYR A 130 -12.09 0.83 -0.19
C TYR A 130 -11.71 1.57 1.10
N SER A 131 -12.23 2.79 1.30
CA SER A 131 -12.05 3.56 2.55
C SER A 131 -13.05 3.20 3.63
N GLY A 132 -13.99 2.28 3.34
CA GLY A 132 -14.96 1.78 4.30
C GLY A 132 -14.33 0.91 5.38
N GLU A 133 -15.20 0.29 6.19
CA GLU A 133 -14.84 -0.67 7.22
C GLU A 133 -14.06 -1.85 6.60
N HIS A 134 -13.05 -2.35 7.29
CA HIS A 134 -12.14 -3.41 6.83
C HIS A 134 -11.35 -3.07 5.54
N GLY A 135 -11.23 -1.80 5.22
CA GLY A 135 -10.58 -1.30 4.01
C GLY A 135 -9.13 -0.84 4.19
N ILE A 136 -8.72 0.12 3.39
CA ILE A 136 -7.32 0.58 3.28
C ILE A 136 -6.69 1.06 4.59
N TRP A 137 -7.52 1.48 5.58
CA TRP A 137 -7.05 2.05 6.83
C TRP A 137 -6.67 1.01 7.88
N ASP A 138 -7.08 -0.26 7.71
CA ASP A 138 -6.77 -1.34 8.64
C ASP A 138 -5.43 -2.01 8.36
N CYS A 139 -4.71 -1.53 7.35
CA CYS A 139 -3.35 -1.98 7.06
C CYS A 139 -2.36 -1.51 8.14
N THR A 140 -1.72 -2.46 8.84
CA THR A 140 -0.70 -2.20 9.89
C THR A 140 0.65 -1.73 9.32
N ARG A 141 0.83 -1.72 8.00
CA ARG A 141 2.04 -1.30 7.28
C ARG A 141 3.30 -2.10 7.68
N CYS A 142 3.15 -3.39 8.00
CA CYS A 142 4.24 -4.26 8.46
C CYS A 142 5.23 -4.71 7.38
N TYR A 143 4.97 -4.44 6.10
CA TYR A 143 5.80 -4.78 4.92
C TYR A 143 5.86 -6.27 4.54
N PHE A 144 5.38 -7.21 5.33
CA PHE A 144 5.48 -8.64 4.99
C PHE A 144 4.90 -8.99 3.61
N CYS A 145 3.77 -8.43 3.24
CA CYS A 145 3.19 -8.65 1.91
C CYS A 145 4.10 -8.18 0.76
N GLN A 146 4.93 -7.17 0.98
CA GLN A 146 5.89 -6.66 0.01
C GLN A 146 7.10 -7.59 -0.08
N GLU A 147 7.66 -8.00 1.05
CA GLU A 147 8.82 -8.91 1.12
C GLU A 147 8.50 -10.28 0.52
N ARG A 148 7.27 -10.78 0.74
CA ARG A 148 6.85 -12.11 0.25
C ARG A 148 6.34 -12.11 -1.18
N CYS A 149 6.21 -10.96 -1.83
CA CYS A 149 5.70 -10.90 -3.19
C CYS A 149 6.72 -11.41 -4.22
N PRO A 150 6.50 -12.60 -4.85
CA PRO A 150 7.45 -13.17 -5.81
C PRO A 150 7.51 -12.41 -7.13
N LYS A 151 6.61 -11.43 -7.33
CA LYS A 151 6.46 -10.66 -8.57
C LYS A 151 6.80 -9.17 -8.41
N GLY A 152 7.15 -8.71 -7.19
CA GLY A 152 7.48 -7.30 -6.95
C GLY A 152 6.30 -6.35 -7.17
N VAL A 153 5.09 -6.79 -6.84
CA VAL A 153 3.87 -5.97 -6.93
C VAL A 153 3.87 -4.81 -5.93
N ASP A 154 4.59 -4.96 -4.83
CA ASP A 154 4.62 -4.01 -3.70
C ASP A 154 3.21 -3.70 -3.12
N PRO A 155 2.46 -4.72 -2.62
CA PRO A 155 1.07 -4.51 -2.21
C PRO A 155 0.90 -3.48 -1.09
N ARG A 156 1.84 -3.37 -0.17
CA ARG A 156 1.84 -2.33 0.88
C ARG A 156 1.89 -0.93 0.28
N ASP A 157 2.71 -0.73 -0.74
CA ASP A 157 2.85 0.55 -1.42
C ASP A 157 1.57 0.89 -2.20
N ALA A 158 0.95 -0.10 -2.84
CA ALA A 158 -0.35 0.05 -3.48
C ALA A 158 -1.43 0.53 -2.48
N ILE A 159 -1.47 -0.04 -1.25
CA ILE A 159 -2.40 0.39 -0.20
C ILE A 159 -2.10 1.83 0.24
N ALA A 160 -0.82 2.20 0.36
CA ALA A 160 -0.43 3.56 0.71
C ALA A 160 -0.84 4.58 -0.37
N LYS A 161 -0.71 4.23 -1.66
CA LYS A 161 -1.18 5.03 -2.78
C LYS A 161 -2.69 5.21 -2.74
N LEU A 162 -3.47 4.13 -2.51
CA LEU A 162 -4.93 4.23 -2.34
C LEU A 162 -5.31 5.20 -1.22
N GLY A 163 -4.65 5.12 -0.06
CA GLY A 163 -4.89 6.05 1.05
C GLY A 163 -4.56 7.50 0.71
N ALA A 164 -3.48 7.72 -0.04
CA ALA A 164 -3.10 9.06 -0.49
C ALA A 164 -4.12 9.63 -1.50
N GLU A 165 -4.60 8.80 -2.44
CA GLU A 165 -5.63 9.19 -3.39
C GLU A 165 -6.97 9.48 -2.69
N ALA A 166 -7.40 8.62 -1.76
CA ALA A 166 -8.61 8.84 -0.97
C ALA A 166 -8.55 10.19 -0.22
N MET A 167 -7.44 10.50 0.42
CA MET A 167 -7.26 11.79 1.10
C MET A 167 -7.26 12.98 0.13
N ARG A 168 -6.77 12.83 -1.10
CA ARG A 168 -6.82 13.87 -2.14
C ARG A 168 -8.24 14.14 -2.64
N GLU A 169 -9.04 13.08 -2.79
CA GLU A 169 -10.46 13.18 -3.16
C GLU A 169 -11.34 13.62 -1.98
N GLY A 170 -10.75 13.95 -0.80
CA GLY A 170 -11.49 14.39 0.38
C GLY A 170 -12.19 13.24 1.13
N ILE A 171 -11.84 11.99 0.83
CA ILE A 171 -12.35 10.79 1.51
C ILE A 171 -11.46 10.54 2.73
N ASP A 172 -11.63 11.35 3.78
CA ASP A 172 -10.77 11.36 4.96
C ASP A 172 -11.55 11.36 6.29
N SER A 173 -12.83 10.96 6.25
CA SER A 173 -13.70 10.93 7.42
C SER A 173 -13.42 9.75 8.36
N ASP A 174 -12.79 8.69 7.88
CA ASP A 174 -12.44 7.52 8.66
C ASP A 174 -11.41 7.84 9.77
N MET A 175 -11.42 7.04 10.83
CA MET A 175 -10.50 7.20 11.96
C MET A 175 -9.04 6.97 11.55
N GLY A 176 -8.76 6.00 10.69
CA GLY A 176 -7.43 5.71 10.19
C GLY A 176 -6.91 6.82 9.28
N ALA A 177 -7.77 7.42 8.44
CA ALA A 177 -7.44 8.59 7.65
C ALA A 177 -7.07 9.80 8.52
N LYS A 178 -7.89 10.09 9.55
CA LYS A 178 -7.60 11.14 10.54
C LYS A 178 -6.29 10.88 11.28
N HIS A 179 -6.05 9.62 11.62
CA HIS A 179 -4.80 9.19 12.27
C HIS A 179 -3.59 9.48 11.37
N ALA A 180 -3.62 9.03 10.12
CA ALA A 180 -2.56 9.28 9.15
C ALA A 180 -2.32 10.79 8.92
N LYS A 181 -3.39 11.56 8.76
CA LYS A 181 -3.33 13.02 8.60
C LYS A 181 -2.71 13.73 9.81
N TRP A 182 -3.02 13.25 11.03
CA TRP A 182 -2.44 13.79 12.24
C TRP A 182 -0.94 13.48 12.36
N PHE A 183 -0.49 12.29 11.99
CA PHE A 183 0.93 11.95 11.95
C PHE A 183 1.71 12.92 11.06
N VAL A 184 1.25 13.13 9.83
CA VAL A 184 1.87 14.06 8.88
C VAL A 184 1.86 15.49 9.44
N THR A 185 0.71 15.95 9.95
CA THR A 185 0.55 17.30 10.48
C THR A 185 1.46 17.53 11.69
N SER A 186 1.52 16.57 12.60
CA SER A 186 2.36 16.63 13.80
C SER A 186 3.84 16.66 13.43
N ALA A 187 4.29 15.75 12.58
CA ALA A 187 5.68 15.70 12.11
C ALA A 187 6.08 16.98 11.37
N LYS A 188 5.22 17.50 10.48
CA LYS A 188 5.47 18.75 9.76
C LYS A 188 5.56 19.95 10.70
N THR A 189 4.72 20.03 11.74
CA THR A 189 4.65 21.23 12.61
C THR A 189 5.71 21.26 13.70
N THR A 190 6.07 20.12 14.26
CA THR A 190 6.96 20.01 15.41
C THR A 190 8.20 19.16 15.20
N GLY A 191 8.27 18.39 14.11
CA GLY A 191 9.32 17.41 13.86
C GLY A 191 9.15 16.12 14.70
N TRP A 192 8.08 16.02 15.51
CA TRP A 192 7.77 14.89 16.39
C TRP A 192 6.30 14.52 16.29
N LEU A 193 5.98 13.27 16.64
CA LEU A 193 4.60 12.87 16.87
C LEU A 193 4.12 13.43 18.21
N ARG A 194 3.06 14.22 18.18
CA ARG A 194 2.40 14.74 19.38
C ARG A 194 1.36 13.73 19.87
N GLU A 195 1.82 12.73 20.61
CA GLU A 195 1.01 11.60 21.07
C GLU A 195 -0.18 12.02 21.94
N THR A 196 0.01 13.05 22.77
CA THR A 196 -1.05 13.58 23.63
C THR A 196 -2.25 14.14 22.88
N GLU A 197 -2.04 14.57 21.63
CA GLU A 197 -3.09 15.10 20.77
C GLU A 197 -3.64 14.04 19.78
N LEU A 198 -2.97 12.89 19.65
CA LEU A 198 -3.35 11.86 18.69
C LEU A 198 -4.78 11.38 18.93
N VAL A 199 -5.12 10.99 20.15
CA VAL A 199 -6.45 10.48 20.49
C VAL A 199 -7.55 11.53 20.27
N PRO A 200 -7.46 12.77 20.79
CA PRO A 200 -8.49 13.78 20.55
C PRO A 200 -8.63 14.19 19.10
N LYS A 201 -7.53 14.19 18.31
CA LYS A 201 -7.55 14.55 16.89
C LYS A 201 -8.10 13.43 15.99
N THR A 202 -7.97 12.17 16.40
CA THR A 202 -8.41 11.01 15.61
C THR A 202 -9.81 10.54 16.04
N GLN A 203 -10.06 10.40 17.34
CA GLN A 203 -11.33 9.84 17.87
C GLN A 203 -12.34 10.89 18.32
N GLY A 204 -11.91 12.17 18.40
CA GLY A 204 -12.73 13.26 18.88
C GLY A 204 -12.70 13.41 20.41
N ILE A 205 -13.14 14.58 20.88
CA ILE A 205 -13.03 14.99 22.29
C ILE A 205 -13.86 14.08 23.21
N THR A 206 -15.05 13.67 22.79
CA THR A 206 -15.97 12.87 23.61
C THR A 206 -15.42 11.49 23.98
N LYS A 207 -14.72 10.81 23.05
CA LYS A 207 -14.05 9.54 23.32
C LYS A 207 -12.78 9.77 24.16
N SER A 208 -12.06 10.86 23.92
CA SER A 208 -10.83 11.20 24.64
C SER A 208 -11.07 11.42 26.15
N VAL A 209 -12.23 11.94 26.55
CA VAL A 209 -12.57 12.13 27.96
C VAL A 209 -12.59 10.80 28.74
N LYS A 210 -12.98 9.70 28.08
CA LYS A 210 -12.96 8.37 28.72
C LYS A 210 -11.54 7.88 29.01
N GLU A 211 -10.57 8.30 28.20
CA GLU A 211 -9.16 7.90 28.30
C GLU A 211 -8.32 8.81 29.21
N VAL A 212 -8.89 9.91 29.73
CA VAL A 212 -8.14 10.89 30.54
C VAL A 212 -7.49 10.24 31.77
N LYS A 213 -8.18 9.32 32.45
CA LYS A 213 -7.63 8.62 33.62
C LYS A 213 -6.39 7.79 33.25
N PHE A 214 -6.43 7.10 32.11
CA PHE A 214 -5.30 6.34 31.58
C PHE A 214 -4.15 7.26 31.17
N ALA A 215 -4.44 8.33 30.42
CA ALA A 215 -3.47 9.34 29.99
C ALA A 215 -2.76 10.00 31.18
N MET A 216 -3.49 10.36 32.24
CA MET A 216 -2.94 10.89 33.49
C MET A 216 -2.03 9.88 34.20
N GLY A 217 -2.35 8.59 34.11
CA GLY A 217 -1.51 7.53 34.65
C GLY A 217 -0.17 7.43 33.90
N LEU A 218 -0.18 7.55 32.58
CA LEU A 218 1.02 7.56 31.73
C LEU A 218 1.88 8.81 32.00
N LEU A 219 1.24 9.97 32.09
CA LEU A 219 1.92 11.24 32.37
C LEU A 219 2.65 11.20 33.72
N LYS A 220 1.98 10.72 34.78
CA LYS A 220 2.58 10.56 36.12
C LYS A 220 3.77 9.62 36.14
N LYS A 221 3.81 8.63 35.25
CA LYS A 221 4.91 7.67 35.08
C LYS A 221 6.00 8.15 34.12
N GLY A 222 5.90 9.37 33.59
CA GLY A 222 6.85 9.91 32.61
C GLY A 222 6.88 9.15 31.27
N LYS A 223 5.79 8.43 30.93
CA LYS A 223 5.68 7.65 29.69
C LYS A 223 5.23 8.49 28.50
N VAL A 224 4.63 9.64 28.76
CA VAL A 224 4.17 10.59 27.74
C VAL A 224 4.70 11.97 28.14
N PRO A 225 5.26 12.74 27.20
CA PRO A 225 5.73 14.10 27.48
C PRO A 225 4.55 15.02 27.84
N PRO A 226 4.80 16.08 28.63
CA PRO A 226 3.76 17.06 28.93
C PRO A 226 3.23 17.71 27.66
N PRO A 227 1.91 17.98 27.57
CA PRO A 227 1.31 18.52 26.34
C PRO A 227 1.75 19.98 26.05
N PHE A 228 2.21 20.70 27.05
CA PHE A 228 2.61 22.10 26.95
C PHE A 228 3.90 22.42 27.75
N PRO A 229 4.82 23.21 27.17
CA PRO A 229 4.86 23.65 25.77
C PRO A 229 5.15 22.45 24.84
N PRO A 230 4.66 22.45 23.58
CA PRO A 230 4.96 21.39 22.66
C PRO A 230 6.46 21.35 22.38
N HIS A 231 7.03 20.14 22.45
CA HIS A 231 8.43 19.96 22.05
C HIS A 231 8.55 20.14 20.55
N VAL A 232 9.46 21.03 20.13
CA VAL A 232 9.77 21.27 18.71
C VAL A 232 11.20 20.78 18.44
N ALA A 233 11.36 19.96 17.43
CA ALA A 233 12.67 19.45 17.03
C ALA A 233 13.59 20.58 16.55
N LYS A 234 14.89 20.46 16.82
CA LYS A 234 15.88 21.27 16.16
C LYS A 234 15.79 21.01 14.66
N HIS A 235 15.92 22.03 13.83
CA HIS A 235 15.87 21.91 12.36
C HIS A 235 14.50 21.48 11.79
N VAL A 236 13.41 21.73 12.51
CA VAL A 236 12.05 21.44 12.01
C VAL A 236 11.74 22.14 10.68
N GLU A 237 12.40 23.27 10.40
CA GLU A 237 12.24 24.01 9.14
C GLU A 237 12.76 23.21 7.94
N GLU A 238 13.82 22.43 8.11
CA GLU A 238 14.32 21.51 7.07
C GLU A 238 13.29 20.42 6.77
N ALA A 239 12.68 19.85 7.82
CA ALA A 239 11.59 18.88 7.66
C ALA A 239 10.39 19.49 6.92
N ARG A 240 10.00 20.72 7.27
CA ARG A 240 8.92 21.45 6.56
C ARG A 240 9.23 21.65 5.09
N ALA A 241 10.46 22.06 4.77
CA ALA A 241 10.90 22.24 3.39
C ALA A 241 10.80 20.93 2.59
N LEU A 242 11.18 19.78 3.18
CA LEU A 242 11.02 18.47 2.55
C LEU A 242 9.55 18.12 2.29
N TYR A 243 8.66 18.37 3.25
CA TYR A 243 7.22 18.15 3.06
C TYR A 243 6.63 19.03 1.95
N ASP A 244 7.10 20.27 1.82
CA ASP A 244 6.62 21.19 0.80
C ASP A 244 7.14 20.80 -0.59
N LEU A 245 8.38 20.31 -0.71
CA LEU A 245 8.92 19.72 -1.95
C LEU A 245 8.10 18.49 -2.39
N VAL A 246 7.87 17.56 -1.50
CA VAL A 246 7.07 16.34 -1.80
C VAL A 246 5.65 16.71 -2.23
N LYS A 247 5.04 17.73 -1.62
CA LYS A 247 3.72 18.21 -2.01
C LYS A 247 3.74 18.77 -3.44
N HIS A 248 4.76 19.55 -3.79
CA HIS A 248 4.92 20.12 -5.13
C HIS A 248 5.16 19.04 -6.19
N ASP A 249 6.01 18.04 -5.89
CA ASP A 249 6.25 16.89 -6.76
C ASP A 249 5.02 15.99 -6.88
N GLY A 250 4.23 15.85 -5.80
CA GLY A 250 2.97 15.13 -5.79
C GLY A 250 1.88 15.79 -6.64
N GLU A 251 1.87 17.11 -6.73
CA GLU A 251 1.00 17.87 -7.65
C GLU A 251 1.41 17.69 -9.12
N GLN A 252 2.70 17.43 -9.38
CA GLN A 252 3.25 17.11 -10.71
C GLN A 252 3.37 15.58 -10.96
N GLY A 253 3.25 14.76 -9.93
CA GLY A 253 3.33 13.30 -9.99
C GLY A 253 2.07 12.64 -10.56
N ALA A 254 1.98 11.32 -10.41
CA ALA A 254 0.94 10.47 -11.01
C ALA A 254 -0.51 10.95 -10.81
N ALA A 255 -0.81 11.65 -9.69
CA ALA A 255 -2.15 12.20 -9.42
C ALA A 255 -2.40 13.55 -10.07
N GLY A 256 -1.37 14.39 -10.21
CA GLY A 256 -1.45 15.60 -11.04
C GLY A 256 -1.72 15.24 -12.51
N ILE A 257 -1.29 14.05 -12.94
CA ILE A 257 -1.56 13.54 -14.29
C ILE A 257 -3.06 13.21 -14.46
N VAL A 258 -3.70 12.60 -13.48
CA VAL A 258 -5.13 12.25 -13.55
C VAL A 258 -6.03 13.49 -13.52
N GLN A 259 -5.70 14.49 -12.70
CA GLN A 259 -6.53 15.71 -12.57
C GLN A 259 -6.28 16.73 -13.68
N SER A 260 -5.03 16.89 -14.16
CA SER A 260 -4.70 17.87 -15.19
C SER A 260 -5.34 17.54 -16.55
N GLU A 261 -5.63 16.27 -16.83
CA GLU A 261 -6.25 15.87 -18.09
C GLU A 261 -7.78 15.84 -18.05
N LYS A 262 -8.41 15.72 -16.87
CA LYS A 262 -9.84 16.08 -16.72
C LYS A 262 -10.07 17.55 -17.06
N ALA A 263 -9.06 18.41 -16.86
CA ALA A 263 -9.11 19.84 -17.20
C ALA A 263 -8.71 20.13 -18.66
N LEU A 264 -7.94 19.27 -19.32
CA LEU A 264 -7.32 19.53 -20.61
C LEU A 264 -7.97 18.78 -21.79
N GLY A 265 -9.17 18.31 -21.74
CA GLY A 265 -10.02 17.77 -22.80
C GLY A 265 -9.55 17.78 -24.29
N ARG A 266 -8.26 17.73 -24.56
CA ARG A 266 -7.65 17.66 -25.90
C ARG A 266 -6.29 16.96 -25.82
N LEU A 267 -6.19 15.81 -26.44
CA LEU A 267 -4.92 15.26 -26.88
C LEU A 267 -4.56 15.87 -28.25
N GLU A 268 -3.59 16.76 -28.27
CA GLU A 268 -2.92 17.08 -29.53
C GLU A 268 -1.96 15.94 -29.86
N HIS A 269 -2.15 15.35 -31.05
CA HIS A 269 -1.21 14.40 -31.62
C HIS A 269 0.12 15.11 -31.88
N HIS A 270 1.15 14.83 -31.08
CA HIS A 270 2.54 15.06 -31.45
C HIS A 270 3.17 13.71 -31.76
N ASP A 271 3.41 13.50 -33.05
CA ASP A 271 4.34 12.50 -33.58
C ASP A 271 5.77 12.97 -33.26
N ASP A 272 6.27 12.61 -32.09
CA ASP A 272 7.69 12.77 -31.79
C ASP A 272 8.38 11.43 -32.06
N GLY A 273 8.99 11.36 -33.24
CA GLY A 273 9.96 10.33 -33.58
C GLY A 273 11.16 10.40 -32.63
N GLY A 274 11.01 9.79 -31.45
CA GLY A 274 12.03 9.68 -30.41
C GLY A 274 12.61 8.26 -30.38
N GLU A 275 13.92 8.18 -30.55
CA GLU A 275 14.76 7.00 -30.39
C GLU A 275 14.40 6.21 -29.13
N ALA A 276 14.43 4.88 -29.24
CA ALA A 276 14.15 3.93 -28.16
C ALA A 276 15.01 4.25 -26.93
N ALA A 277 14.39 4.86 -25.92
CA ALA A 277 15.01 5.10 -24.63
C ALA A 277 15.45 3.76 -24.01
N GLU A 278 16.70 3.71 -23.60
CA GLU A 278 17.32 2.58 -22.92
C GLU A 278 16.44 2.14 -21.74
N ARG A 279 16.19 0.83 -21.68
CA ARG A 279 15.36 0.18 -20.67
C ARG A 279 15.91 0.51 -19.27
N GLY A 280 15.06 1.02 -18.41
CA GLY A 280 15.39 1.31 -17.03
C GLY A 280 15.93 0.11 -16.24
N PRO A 281 16.31 0.27 -14.97
CA PRO A 281 17.20 -0.61 -14.20
C PRO A 281 16.68 -2.02 -13.90
N TYR A 282 15.60 -2.46 -14.52
CA TYR A 282 15.06 -3.82 -14.36
C TYR A 282 15.38 -4.69 -15.58
N GLY A 283 16.69 -5.02 -15.75
CA GLY A 283 17.11 -6.07 -16.67
C GLY A 283 16.58 -7.45 -16.23
N PRO A 284 16.44 -8.42 -17.17
CA PRO A 284 16.02 -9.78 -16.84
C PRO A 284 17.09 -10.43 -15.97
N GLY A 285 16.85 -10.53 -14.66
CA GLY A 285 17.76 -11.17 -13.69
C GLY A 285 17.85 -10.58 -12.29
N SER A 286 17.33 -9.36 -12.03
CA SER A 286 17.36 -8.80 -10.68
C SER A 286 16.14 -9.26 -9.84
N PHE A 287 16.01 -10.55 -9.62
CA PHE A 287 15.12 -11.04 -8.57
C PHE A 287 15.90 -11.05 -7.26
N ALA A 288 15.35 -10.39 -6.23
CA ALA A 288 15.88 -10.48 -4.89
C ALA A 288 16.12 -11.95 -4.53
N LYS A 289 17.33 -12.27 -4.06
CA LYS A 289 17.61 -13.61 -3.55
C LYS A 289 16.63 -13.91 -2.41
N PRO A 290 16.07 -15.12 -2.31
CA PRO A 290 15.27 -15.50 -1.16
C PRO A 290 16.16 -15.37 0.08
N TYR A 291 15.64 -14.73 1.13
CA TYR A 291 16.30 -14.63 2.42
C TYR A 291 16.48 -16.05 2.97
N LEU A 292 17.73 -16.50 3.07
CA LEU A 292 18.10 -17.70 3.82
C LEU A 292 18.59 -17.22 5.20
N PRO A 293 17.94 -17.62 6.31
CA PRO A 293 18.45 -17.30 7.64
C PRO A 293 19.79 -18.05 7.85
N GLY A 294 20.91 -17.33 7.90
CA GLY A 294 22.21 -17.91 8.21
C GLY A 294 23.45 -17.27 7.57
N GLU A 295 23.32 -16.39 6.59
CA GLU A 295 24.48 -15.64 6.10
C GLU A 295 24.74 -14.41 6.99
N GLN A 296 25.46 -14.60 8.07
CA GLN A 296 26.22 -13.51 8.69
C GLN A 296 27.44 -13.26 7.81
N GLU A 297 27.45 -12.16 7.09
CA GLU A 297 28.67 -11.65 6.46
C GLU A 297 29.70 -11.36 7.57
N ASN A 298 30.79 -12.16 7.58
CA ASN A 298 32.01 -11.76 8.22
C ASN A 298 32.61 -10.61 7.40
N ALA A 299 32.40 -9.37 7.88
CA ALA A 299 33.13 -8.22 7.42
C ALA A 299 34.49 -8.21 8.16
N GLU A 300 35.58 -8.51 7.45
CA GLU A 300 36.89 -7.98 7.75
C GLU A 300 37.11 -6.60 7.12
#